data_187dc9833b5eaf27ee3e17ecefc2ec1e
#
_entry.id   187dc9833b5eaf27ee3e17ecefc2ec1e
#
_cell.length_a   1.000
_cell.length_b   1.000
_cell.length_c   1.000
_cell.angle_alpha   90.00
_cell.angle_beta   90.00
_cell.angle_gamma   90.00
#
_symmetry.space_group_name_H-M   'P 1'
#
loop_
_entity.id
_entity.type
_entity.pdbx_description
1 polymer ?
#
loop_
_entity_poly.entity_id
_entity_poly.type
_entity_poly.pdbx_seq_one_letter_code
_entity_poly.pdbx_strand_id
1 'polypeptide(L)'
;MKKLVSVFCALLFFASAAQAAEKIVLGVTPFPAQEIAAVAAEVLEKQGYEVEIKEFTDFIQPNLALEDGSLDANFFQHLPFLENMRTEKNLDIVAITKVHLLPIGIYSRKIKSLDEVEDRAVVAVPNDPTNGFRAYKLLEREGLLKMKDGVNLTARDILENPKNLKIIELEAPQLPRTLHDTTISVINMNFAVDAGLDPSKDALALEDKDSPYAVVLACRGEDKDKPQIKALAAALNSPEVKKFITEELASKGVLPAF
;
A
#
# COMPACT_ATOMS: atom_id res chain seq x y z
N MET A 1 -76.01 -17.88 -35.09
CA MET A 1 -75.28 -18.11 -33.86
C MET A 1 -73.74 -17.99 -34.16
N LYS A 2 -73.22 -16.80 -33.97
CA LYS A 2 -71.76 -16.52 -34.21
C LYS A 2 -71.03 -16.57 -32.91
N LYS A 3 -70.06 -17.53 -32.74
CA LYS A 3 -69.23 -17.66 -31.59
C LYS A 3 -68.02 -16.67 -31.75
N LEU A 4 -67.94 -15.69 -30.85
CA LEU A 4 -66.74 -14.84 -30.65
C LEU A 4 -65.73 -15.62 -29.88
N VAL A 5 -64.56 -15.83 -30.45
CA VAL A 5 -63.38 -16.36 -29.76
C VAL A 5 -62.54 -15.15 -29.37
N SER A 6 -62.53 -14.83 -28.07
CA SER A 6 -61.61 -13.80 -27.50
C SER A 6 -60.24 -14.43 -27.26
N VAL A 7 -59.25 -14.02 -28.04
CA VAL A 7 -57.83 -14.33 -27.81
C VAL A 7 -57.29 -13.34 -26.78
N PHE A 8 -57.00 -13.81 -25.60
CA PHE A 8 -56.37 -13.03 -24.52
C PHE A 8 -54.85 -13.16 -24.67
N CYS A 9 -54.22 -12.17 -25.31
CA CYS A 9 -52.78 -12.05 -25.37
C CYS A 9 -52.22 -11.60 -23.98
N ALA A 10 -51.72 -12.53 -23.20
CA ALA A 10 -50.99 -12.22 -21.98
C ALA A 10 -49.58 -11.68 -22.35
N LEU A 11 -49.41 -10.39 -22.34
CA LEU A 11 -48.11 -9.72 -22.40
C LEU A 11 -47.37 -9.95 -21.09
N LEU A 12 -46.44 -10.92 -21.07
CA LEU A 12 -45.48 -11.09 -20.02
C LEU A 12 -44.47 -9.92 -20.09
N PHE A 13 -44.70 -8.90 -19.29
CA PHE A 13 -43.69 -7.90 -18.99
C PHE A 13 -42.59 -8.57 -18.16
N PHE A 14 -41.49 -8.95 -18.78
CA PHE A 14 -40.21 -9.18 -18.07
C PHE A 14 -39.75 -7.81 -17.57
N ALA A 15 -40.14 -7.48 -16.35
CA ALA A 15 -39.47 -6.43 -15.58
C ALA A 15 -38.06 -6.93 -15.28
N SER A 16 -37.08 -6.53 -16.09
CA SER A 16 -35.67 -6.60 -15.69
C SER A 16 -35.55 -5.74 -14.44
N ALA A 17 -35.56 -6.36 -13.26
CA ALA A 17 -35.14 -5.68 -12.04
C ALA A 17 -33.69 -5.23 -12.31
N ALA A 18 -33.47 -3.94 -12.49
CA ALA A 18 -32.15 -3.38 -12.44
C ALA A 18 -31.63 -3.68 -11.02
N GLN A 19 -30.76 -4.68 -10.90
CA GLN A 19 -30.10 -4.99 -9.65
C GLN A 19 -29.20 -3.80 -9.35
N ALA A 20 -29.46 -3.11 -8.23
CA ALA A 20 -28.57 -2.03 -7.78
C ALA A 20 -27.16 -2.61 -7.66
N ALA A 21 -26.18 -1.87 -8.18
CA ALA A 21 -24.78 -2.28 -8.07
C ALA A 21 -24.43 -2.50 -6.58
N GLU A 22 -23.78 -3.61 -6.29
CA GLU A 22 -23.31 -3.89 -4.93
C GLU A 22 -22.12 -2.99 -4.63
N LYS A 23 -22.23 -2.20 -3.56
CA LYS A 23 -21.21 -1.21 -3.20
C LYS A 23 -20.08 -1.84 -2.40
N ILE A 24 -18.85 -1.49 -2.73
CA ILE A 24 -17.61 -1.85 -2.01
C ILE A 24 -16.92 -0.57 -1.58
N VAL A 25 -16.67 -0.41 -0.28
CA VAL A 25 -15.92 0.73 0.27
C VAL A 25 -14.48 0.31 0.52
N LEU A 26 -13.55 0.83 -0.30
CA LEU A 26 -12.13 0.47 -0.29
C LEU A 26 -11.28 1.62 0.25
N GLY A 27 -10.55 1.37 1.35
CA GLY A 27 -9.56 2.29 1.92
C GLY A 27 -8.20 2.14 1.26
N VAL A 28 -7.59 3.25 0.82
CA VAL A 28 -6.29 3.28 0.15
C VAL A 28 -5.43 4.45 0.65
N THR A 29 -4.11 4.39 0.38
CA THR A 29 -3.25 5.59 0.39
C THR A 29 -3.19 6.19 -1.02
N PRO A 30 -2.83 7.49 -1.19
CA PRO A 30 -2.81 8.13 -2.50
C PRO A 30 -2.01 7.34 -3.53
N PHE A 31 -0.71 7.55 -3.62
CA PHE A 31 0.16 6.84 -4.58
C PHE A 31 0.70 5.52 -4.02
N PRO A 32 0.77 4.46 -4.80
CA PRO A 32 0.11 4.17 -6.08
C PRO A 32 -1.25 3.46 -5.89
N ALA A 33 -1.64 3.23 -4.63
CA ALA A 33 -2.78 2.37 -4.32
C ALA A 33 -4.10 2.92 -4.88
N GLN A 34 -4.31 4.25 -4.82
CA GLN A 34 -5.49 4.89 -5.39
C GLN A 34 -5.56 4.68 -6.92
N GLU A 35 -4.44 4.90 -7.63
CA GLU A 35 -4.38 4.75 -9.09
C GLU A 35 -4.66 3.29 -9.51
N ILE A 36 -4.07 2.33 -8.81
CA ILE A 36 -4.29 0.90 -9.04
C ILE A 36 -5.75 0.51 -8.72
N ALA A 37 -6.30 1.01 -7.60
CA ALA A 37 -7.68 0.77 -7.20
C ALA A 37 -8.69 1.34 -8.21
N ALA A 38 -8.40 2.49 -8.83
CA ALA A 38 -9.25 3.07 -9.88
C ALA A 38 -9.35 2.15 -11.11
N VAL A 39 -8.22 1.56 -11.56
CA VAL A 39 -8.24 0.58 -12.66
C VAL A 39 -9.02 -0.68 -12.27
N ALA A 40 -8.85 -1.16 -11.03
CA ALA A 40 -9.62 -2.31 -10.54
C ALA A 40 -11.12 -2.01 -10.42
N ALA A 41 -11.50 -0.77 -10.06
CA ALA A 41 -12.89 -0.33 -10.01
C ALA A 41 -13.56 -0.39 -11.39
N GLU A 42 -12.86 0.01 -12.46
CA GLU A 42 -13.37 -0.11 -13.84
C GLU A 42 -13.62 -1.58 -14.26
N VAL A 43 -12.81 -2.50 -13.75
CA VAL A 43 -13.02 -3.95 -13.98
C VAL A 43 -14.26 -4.44 -13.21
N LEU A 44 -14.44 -3.97 -11.97
CA LEU A 44 -15.57 -4.34 -11.10
C LEU A 44 -16.90 -3.75 -11.56
N GLU A 45 -16.90 -2.53 -12.11
CA GLU A 45 -18.10 -1.90 -12.66
C GLU A 45 -18.75 -2.76 -13.75
N LYS A 46 -17.95 -3.37 -14.62
CA LYS A 46 -18.41 -4.31 -15.66
C LYS A 46 -19.03 -5.59 -15.09
N GLN A 47 -18.77 -5.89 -13.80
CA GLN A 47 -19.32 -7.03 -13.07
C GLN A 47 -20.52 -6.66 -12.20
N GLY A 48 -20.95 -5.38 -12.21
CA GLY A 48 -22.10 -4.89 -11.46
C GLY A 48 -21.77 -4.44 -10.03
N TYR A 49 -20.49 -4.18 -9.72
CA TYR A 49 -20.07 -3.58 -8.45
C TYR A 49 -19.81 -2.08 -8.62
N GLU A 50 -20.06 -1.31 -7.55
CA GLU A 50 -19.66 0.09 -7.42
C GLU A 50 -18.56 0.18 -6.34
N VAL A 51 -17.40 0.75 -6.68
CA VAL A 51 -16.31 0.90 -5.72
C VAL A 51 -16.18 2.35 -5.26
N GLU A 52 -16.44 2.60 -3.97
CA GLU A 52 -16.11 3.88 -3.31
C GLU A 52 -14.69 3.81 -2.76
N ILE A 53 -13.78 4.60 -3.34
CA ILE A 53 -12.38 4.69 -2.87
C ILE A 53 -12.28 5.80 -1.83
N LYS A 54 -11.81 5.45 -0.61
CA LYS A 54 -11.54 6.40 0.48
C LYS A 54 -10.04 6.51 0.70
N GLU A 55 -9.52 7.72 0.60
CA GLU A 55 -8.10 8.00 0.81
C GLU A 55 -7.76 8.26 2.26
N PHE A 56 -6.60 7.74 2.69
CA PHE A 56 -6.00 7.94 4.00
C PHE A 56 -4.55 8.41 3.86
N THR A 57 -4.16 9.36 4.68
CA THR A 57 -2.81 9.97 4.62
C THR A 57 -1.85 9.42 5.68
N ASP A 58 -2.22 8.35 6.35
CA ASP A 58 -1.41 7.63 7.34
C ASP A 58 -1.61 6.11 7.23
N PHE A 59 -0.85 5.32 8.00
CA PHE A 59 -0.90 3.86 7.96
C PHE A 59 -1.70 3.22 9.12
N ILE A 60 -2.28 4.02 10.03
CA ILE A 60 -3.02 3.52 11.20
C ILE A 60 -4.53 3.49 10.92
N GLN A 61 -5.06 4.62 10.46
CA GLN A 61 -6.50 4.81 10.28
C GLN A 61 -7.17 3.82 9.33
N PRO A 62 -6.55 3.38 8.18
CA PRO A 62 -7.21 2.43 7.29
C PRO A 62 -7.54 1.09 7.96
N ASN A 63 -6.70 0.61 8.88
CA ASN A 63 -6.96 -0.63 9.61
C ASN A 63 -8.03 -0.45 10.70
N LEU A 64 -8.07 0.69 11.37
CA LEU A 64 -9.11 0.99 12.36
C LEU A 64 -10.48 1.15 11.68
N ALA A 65 -10.53 1.85 10.54
CA ALA A 65 -11.75 2.00 9.74
C ALA A 65 -12.24 0.69 9.10
N LEU A 66 -11.32 -0.24 8.82
CA LEU A 66 -11.68 -1.60 8.39
C LEU A 66 -12.29 -2.40 9.53
N GLU A 67 -11.70 -2.35 10.71
CA GLU A 67 -12.16 -3.07 11.91
C GLU A 67 -13.54 -2.57 12.37
N ASP A 68 -13.79 -1.26 12.35
CA ASP A 68 -15.08 -0.68 12.76
C ASP A 68 -16.21 -0.82 11.72
N GLY A 69 -15.91 -1.37 10.53
CA GLY A 69 -16.87 -1.59 9.45
C GLY A 69 -17.12 -0.38 8.55
N SER A 70 -16.38 0.72 8.70
CA SER A 70 -16.45 1.89 7.81
C SER A 70 -15.86 1.63 6.43
N LEU A 71 -15.09 0.53 6.28
CA LEU A 71 -14.55 -0.01 5.05
C LEU A 71 -14.93 -1.49 4.91
N ASP A 72 -15.05 -1.98 3.68
CA ASP A 72 -15.17 -3.41 3.37
C ASP A 72 -13.79 -4.05 3.20
N ALA A 73 -12.82 -3.29 2.70
CA ALA A 73 -11.45 -3.72 2.50
C ALA A 73 -10.50 -2.52 2.57
N ASN A 74 -9.19 -2.79 2.77
CA ASN A 74 -8.16 -1.79 2.54
C ASN A 74 -7.02 -2.33 1.68
N PHE A 75 -6.32 -1.42 1.01
CA PHE A 75 -5.24 -1.73 0.10
C PHE A 75 -4.17 -0.63 0.19
N PHE A 76 -3.19 -0.81 1.08
CA PHE A 76 -2.13 0.19 1.32
C PHE A 76 -0.88 -0.39 1.99
N GLN A 77 -0.97 -1.55 2.65
CA GLN A 77 -0.01 -2.09 3.59
C GLN A 77 0.63 -3.39 3.08
N HIS A 78 1.87 -3.64 3.46
CA HIS A 78 2.53 -4.92 3.24
C HIS A 78 2.23 -5.92 4.38
N LEU A 79 2.37 -7.21 4.09
CA LEU A 79 2.01 -8.27 5.04
C LEU A 79 2.66 -8.14 6.43
N PRO A 80 3.98 -7.87 6.58
CA PRO A 80 4.55 -7.69 7.92
C PRO A 80 3.93 -6.55 8.72
N PHE A 81 3.52 -5.45 8.08
CA PHE A 81 2.83 -4.34 8.75
C PHE A 81 1.43 -4.78 9.21
N LEU A 82 0.68 -5.47 8.37
CA LEU A 82 -0.63 -6.03 8.71
C LEU A 82 -0.55 -6.92 9.94
N GLU A 83 0.41 -7.87 9.95
CA GLU A 83 0.57 -8.81 11.07
C GLU A 83 0.99 -8.11 12.38
N ASN A 84 1.83 -7.08 12.29
CA ASN A 84 2.18 -6.25 13.45
C ASN A 84 0.94 -5.52 13.98
N MET A 85 0.16 -4.84 13.12
CA MET A 85 -1.05 -4.13 13.51
C MET A 85 -2.12 -5.06 14.12
N ARG A 86 -2.29 -6.26 13.54
CA ARG A 86 -3.19 -7.28 14.10
C ARG A 86 -2.81 -7.62 15.53
N THR A 87 -1.53 -7.84 15.78
CA THR A 87 -1.03 -8.24 17.11
C THR A 87 -1.11 -7.08 18.10
N GLU A 88 -0.65 -5.89 17.72
CA GLU A 88 -0.58 -4.74 18.63
C GLU A 88 -1.96 -4.17 18.99
N LYS A 89 -2.88 -4.18 18.03
CA LYS A 89 -4.22 -3.59 18.18
C LYS A 89 -5.32 -4.63 18.39
N ASN A 90 -4.98 -5.93 18.38
CA ASN A 90 -5.92 -7.04 18.48
C ASN A 90 -7.04 -6.95 17.43
N LEU A 91 -6.66 -6.74 16.15
CA LEU A 91 -7.60 -6.60 15.04
C LEU A 91 -7.87 -7.95 14.36
N ASP A 92 -9.12 -8.20 13.97
CA ASP A 92 -9.48 -9.37 13.16
C ASP A 92 -9.52 -9.04 11.66
N ILE A 93 -8.37 -8.66 11.13
CA ILE A 93 -8.17 -8.38 9.70
C ILE A 93 -7.19 -9.37 9.09
N VAL A 94 -7.41 -9.74 7.82
CA VAL A 94 -6.62 -10.77 7.12
C VAL A 94 -6.19 -10.31 5.74
N ALA A 95 -5.00 -10.74 5.30
CA ALA A 95 -4.55 -10.54 3.94
C ALA A 95 -5.28 -11.49 2.97
N ILE A 96 -5.71 -10.97 1.82
CA ILE A 96 -6.43 -11.73 0.79
C ILE A 96 -5.52 -12.04 -0.40
N THR A 97 -4.85 -11.05 -0.95
CA THR A 97 -3.93 -11.22 -2.09
C THR A 97 -2.84 -10.16 -2.08
N LYS A 98 -1.70 -10.49 -2.69
CA LYS A 98 -0.63 -9.53 -2.99
C LYS A 98 -0.96 -8.79 -4.28
N VAL A 99 -0.60 -7.52 -4.38
CA VAL A 99 -0.89 -6.70 -5.57
C VAL A 99 0.37 -6.10 -6.17
N HIS A 100 1.16 -5.35 -5.38
CA HIS A 100 2.38 -4.71 -5.92
C HIS A 100 3.49 -4.64 -4.88
N LEU A 101 4.72 -4.44 -5.36
CA LEU A 101 5.88 -4.09 -4.55
C LEU A 101 6.09 -2.57 -4.60
N LEU A 102 6.43 -2.00 -3.44
CA LEU A 102 6.70 -0.58 -3.27
C LEU A 102 7.96 -0.42 -2.40
N PRO A 103 9.13 -0.21 -3.02
CA PRO A 103 10.39 -0.07 -2.29
C PRO A 103 10.40 1.11 -1.31
N ILE A 104 11.19 1.00 -0.23
CA ILE A 104 11.60 2.13 0.58
C ILE A 104 12.90 2.70 0.03
N GLY A 105 13.15 4.00 0.16
CA GLY A 105 14.34 4.64 -0.39
C GLY A 105 15.03 5.60 0.58
N ILE A 106 16.33 5.83 0.37
CA ILE A 106 17.12 6.86 1.03
C ILE A 106 17.12 8.11 0.16
N TYR A 107 16.75 9.24 0.73
CA TYR A 107 16.66 10.52 0.03
C TYR A 107 17.44 11.60 0.77
N SER A 108 17.90 12.61 0.04
CA SER A 108 18.55 13.80 0.57
C SER A 108 18.26 15.03 -0.26
N ARG A 109 18.32 16.21 0.39
CA ARG A 109 18.42 17.51 -0.27
C ARG A 109 19.77 18.19 -0.05
N LYS A 110 20.66 17.54 0.73
CA LYS A 110 21.96 18.12 1.11
C LYS A 110 23.15 17.46 0.42
N ILE A 111 23.06 16.17 0.11
CA ILE A 111 24.11 15.37 -0.53
C ILE A 111 23.56 14.66 -1.77
N LYS A 112 24.47 14.25 -2.65
CA LYS A 112 24.14 13.54 -3.91
C LYS A 112 24.63 12.10 -3.95
N SER A 113 25.47 11.71 -2.99
CA SER A 113 25.98 10.35 -2.83
C SER A 113 26.04 9.99 -1.34
N LEU A 114 25.85 8.70 -1.02
CA LEU A 114 26.00 8.21 0.35
C LEU A 114 27.44 8.28 0.86
N ASP A 115 28.42 8.38 -0.02
CA ASP A 115 29.83 8.60 0.34
C ASP A 115 30.04 9.97 1.01
N GLU A 116 29.17 10.95 0.73
CA GLU A 116 29.22 12.30 1.31
C GLU A 116 28.60 12.35 2.74
N VAL A 117 28.07 11.24 3.27
CA VAL A 117 27.56 11.20 4.63
C VAL A 117 28.71 11.40 5.62
N GLU A 118 28.69 12.50 6.35
CA GLU A 118 29.72 12.87 7.33
C GLU A 118 29.50 12.21 8.68
N ASP A 119 30.52 12.30 9.56
CA ASP A 119 30.41 11.91 10.96
C ASP A 119 29.31 12.71 11.66
N ARG A 120 28.53 12.05 12.52
CA ARG A 120 27.37 12.61 13.24
C ARG A 120 26.23 13.12 12.37
N ALA A 121 26.17 12.70 11.11
CA ALA A 121 25.05 13.04 10.23
C ALA A 121 23.71 12.62 10.86
N VAL A 122 22.67 13.43 10.64
CA VAL A 122 21.32 13.15 11.12
C VAL A 122 20.57 12.34 10.07
N VAL A 123 20.00 11.21 10.50
CA VAL A 123 19.26 10.25 9.68
C VAL A 123 17.85 10.09 10.23
N ALA A 124 16.84 10.40 9.44
CA ALA A 124 15.45 10.15 9.80
C ALA A 124 14.97 8.80 9.24
N VAL A 125 14.21 8.05 10.06
CA VAL A 125 13.65 6.75 9.68
C VAL A 125 12.20 6.63 10.19
N PRO A 126 11.37 5.74 9.61
CA PRO A 126 10.03 5.45 10.14
C PRO A 126 10.08 4.92 11.58
N ASN A 127 9.11 5.31 12.39
CA ASN A 127 9.00 4.88 13.81
C ASN A 127 8.15 3.62 14.01
N ASP A 128 7.44 3.14 12.99
CA ASP A 128 6.74 1.87 13.11
C ASP A 128 7.71 0.69 13.02
N PRO A 129 7.46 -0.42 13.77
CA PRO A 129 8.43 -1.50 13.91
C PRO A 129 8.86 -2.13 12.59
N THR A 130 7.95 -2.21 11.61
CA THR A 130 8.21 -2.93 10.37
C THR A 130 8.90 -2.06 9.31
N ASN A 131 8.47 -0.81 9.11
CA ASN A 131 9.16 0.11 8.20
C ASN A 131 10.46 0.65 8.81
N GLY A 132 10.52 0.84 10.13
CA GLY A 132 11.76 1.13 10.83
C GLY A 132 12.81 0.04 10.60
N PHE A 133 12.42 -1.22 10.76
CA PHE A 133 13.29 -2.35 10.45
C PHE A 133 13.77 -2.37 8.99
N ARG A 134 12.87 -2.14 8.01
CA ARG A 134 13.24 -2.00 6.60
C ARG A 134 14.27 -0.89 6.39
N ALA A 135 14.06 0.25 7.04
CA ALA A 135 14.99 1.38 6.96
C ALA A 135 16.38 1.02 7.49
N TYR A 136 16.47 0.36 8.63
CA TYR A 136 17.76 -0.11 9.19
C TYR A 136 18.43 -1.12 8.27
N LYS A 137 17.68 -2.05 7.68
CA LYS A 137 18.24 -3.03 6.72
C LYS A 137 18.76 -2.36 5.45
N LEU A 138 18.09 -1.32 4.97
CA LEU A 138 18.57 -0.54 3.84
C LEU A 138 19.86 0.24 4.19
N LEU A 139 19.90 0.89 5.36
CA LEU A 139 21.10 1.59 5.84
C LEU A 139 22.28 0.62 6.06
N GLU A 140 22.02 -0.60 6.54
CA GLU A 140 23.02 -1.66 6.70
C GLU A 140 23.58 -2.12 5.35
N ARG A 141 22.71 -2.37 4.36
CA ARG A 141 23.12 -2.74 3.01
C ARG A 141 24.03 -1.69 2.38
N GLU A 142 23.77 -0.42 2.63
CA GLU A 142 24.57 0.69 2.14
C GLU A 142 25.84 0.96 3.01
N GLY A 143 26.12 0.11 3.99
CA GLY A 143 27.33 0.19 4.81
C GLY A 143 27.36 1.34 5.82
N LEU A 144 26.22 1.98 6.09
CA LEU A 144 26.13 3.13 6.99
C LEU A 144 26.06 2.71 8.47
N LEU A 145 25.57 1.51 8.74
CA LEU A 145 25.50 0.92 10.08
C LEU A 145 25.51 -0.60 9.98
N LYS A 146 25.58 -1.31 11.12
CA LYS A 146 25.40 -2.76 11.20
C LYS A 146 24.40 -3.10 12.30
N MET A 147 23.43 -3.95 11.98
CA MET A 147 22.39 -4.40 12.90
C MET A 147 22.77 -5.74 13.53
N LYS A 148 22.17 -6.08 14.68
CA LYS A 148 22.13 -7.46 15.16
C LYS A 148 21.40 -8.36 14.17
N ASP A 149 21.59 -9.67 14.27
CA ASP A 149 20.73 -10.64 13.61
C ASP A 149 19.35 -10.64 14.26
N GLY A 150 18.30 -10.68 13.46
CA GLY A 150 16.92 -10.72 13.94
C GLY A 150 15.93 -10.03 13.02
N VAL A 151 14.69 -9.93 13.53
CA VAL A 151 13.57 -9.24 12.88
C VAL A 151 13.02 -8.17 13.83
N ASN A 152 12.32 -7.17 13.29
CA ASN A 152 11.73 -6.05 14.05
C ASN A 152 12.77 -5.33 14.96
N LEU A 153 13.99 -5.18 14.44
CA LEU A 153 15.08 -4.51 15.13
C LEU A 153 14.83 -2.98 15.15
N THR A 154 15.37 -2.34 16.20
CA THR A 154 15.24 -0.90 16.46
C THR A 154 16.61 -0.24 16.52
N ALA A 155 16.69 1.07 16.72
CA ALA A 155 17.95 1.78 16.94
C ALA A 155 18.80 1.18 18.09
N ARG A 156 18.18 0.51 19.07
CA ARG A 156 18.88 -0.15 20.20
C ARG A 156 19.64 -1.39 19.79
N ASP A 157 19.37 -1.92 18.61
CA ASP A 157 19.96 -3.15 18.08
C ASP A 157 21.06 -2.87 17.06
N ILE A 158 21.49 -1.61 16.94
CA ILE A 158 22.66 -1.22 16.15
C ILE A 158 23.91 -1.74 16.84
N LEU A 159 24.69 -2.59 16.14
CA LEU A 159 25.97 -3.12 16.61
C LEU A 159 27.12 -2.17 16.30
N GLU A 160 27.15 -1.63 15.08
CA GLU A 160 28.20 -0.74 14.62
C GLU A 160 27.55 0.50 13.98
N ASN A 161 28.06 1.66 14.36
CA ASN A 161 27.71 2.96 13.82
C ASN A 161 28.99 3.75 13.56
N PRO A 162 29.72 3.40 12.49
CA PRO A 162 31.09 3.91 12.26
C PRO A 162 31.15 5.42 12.08
N LYS A 163 30.07 6.04 11.62
CA LYS A 163 29.96 7.50 11.44
C LYS A 163 29.20 8.19 12.58
N ASN A 164 28.96 7.52 13.70
CA ASN A 164 28.22 8.08 14.84
C ASN A 164 26.89 8.74 14.45
N LEU A 165 26.16 8.16 13.47
CA LEU A 165 24.92 8.71 12.93
C LEU A 165 23.90 8.96 14.05
N LYS A 166 23.23 10.10 13.98
CA LYS A 166 22.13 10.46 14.88
C LYS A 166 20.81 10.03 14.25
N ILE A 167 20.26 8.92 14.72
CA ILE A 167 18.98 8.41 14.23
C ILE A 167 17.84 9.15 14.93
N ILE A 168 16.88 9.64 14.14
CA ILE A 168 15.59 10.15 14.58
C ILE A 168 14.47 9.33 13.98
N GLU A 169 13.56 8.86 14.82
CA GLU A 169 12.42 8.04 14.42
C GLU A 169 11.17 8.89 14.39
N LEU A 170 10.46 8.92 13.25
CA LEU A 170 9.29 9.75 13.02
C LEU A 170 8.20 8.96 12.29
N GLU A 171 6.95 9.41 12.41
CA GLU A 171 5.86 8.86 11.61
C GLU A 171 6.15 9.01 10.11
N ALA A 172 5.88 7.95 9.35
CA ALA A 172 6.22 7.87 7.93
C ALA A 172 5.76 9.08 7.09
N PRO A 173 4.55 9.64 7.29
CA PRO A 173 4.10 10.84 6.56
C PRO A 173 4.92 12.11 6.83
N GLN A 174 5.67 12.15 7.94
CA GLN A 174 6.48 13.33 8.31
C GLN A 174 7.88 13.32 7.67
N LEU A 175 8.37 12.14 7.27
CA LEU A 175 9.75 11.97 6.79
C LEU A 175 10.12 12.85 5.59
N PRO A 176 9.30 13.06 4.55
CA PRO A 176 9.66 13.94 3.45
C PRO A 176 9.98 15.38 3.87
N ARG A 177 9.30 15.87 4.93
CA ARG A 177 9.52 17.24 5.44
C ARG A 177 10.87 17.38 6.14
N THR A 178 11.42 16.29 6.67
CA THR A 178 12.71 16.29 7.37
C THR A 178 13.92 16.50 6.46
N LEU A 179 13.77 16.35 5.14
CA LEU A 179 14.86 16.46 4.17
C LEU A 179 15.59 17.82 4.20
N HIS A 180 14.97 18.87 4.75
CA HIS A 180 15.62 20.17 4.95
C HIS A 180 16.54 20.16 6.18
N ASP A 181 16.19 19.40 7.20
CA ASP A 181 16.87 19.42 8.52
C ASP A 181 17.85 18.27 8.67
N THR A 182 17.57 17.10 8.08
CA THR A 182 18.40 15.89 8.14
C THR A 182 19.44 15.86 7.01
N THR A 183 20.46 15.02 7.17
CA THR A 183 21.40 14.71 6.10
C THR A 183 20.76 13.76 5.09
N ILE A 184 20.13 12.69 5.58
CA ILE A 184 19.36 11.74 4.78
C ILE A 184 18.08 11.37 5.53
N SER A 185 17.05 10.96 4.80
CA SER A 185 15.83 10.35 5.34
C SER A 185 15.49 9.09 4.57
N VAL A 186 15.10 8.04 5.29
CA VAL A 186 14.59 6.80 4.68
C VAL A 186 13.07 6.91 4.60
N ILE A 187 12.53 6.96 3.39
CA ILE A 187 11.14 7.34 3.16
C ILE A 187 10.43 6.24 2.36
N ASN A 188 9.23 5.85 2.82
CA ASN A 188 8.35 4.99 2.04
C ASN A 188 7.98 5.65 0.72
N MET A 189 8.05 4.91 -0.38
CA MET A 189 7.93 5.47 -1.73
C MET A 189 6.64 6.27 -1.96
N ASN A 190 5.50 5.82 -1.42
CA ASN A 190 4.24 6.55 -1.53
C ASN A 190 4.38 7.99 -1.00
N PHE A 191 4.92 8.18 0.20
CA PHE A 191 5.14 9.51 0.78
C PHE A 191 6.23 10.31 0.06
N ALA A 192 7.23 9.64 -0.52
CA ALA A 192 8.22 10.31 -1.34
C ALA A 192 7.58 10.91 -2.61
N VAL A 193 6.77 10.12 -3.32
CA VAL A 193 6.06 10.57 -4.53
C VAL A 193 5.02 11.66 -4.21
N ASP A 194 4.24 11.50 -3.15
CA ASP A 194 3.27 12.50 -2.68
C ASP A 194 3.95 13.84 -2.33
N ALA A 195 5.21 13.81 -1.90
CA ALA A 195 6.02 14.99 -1.63
C ALA A 195 6.74 15.55 -2.88
N GLY A 196 6.47 15.00 -4.07
CA GLY A 196 7.02 15.44 -5.34
C GLY A 196 8.43 14.93 -5.65
N LEU A 197 8.91 13.90 -4.94
CA LEU A 197 10.16 13.21 -5.26
C LEU A 197 9.92 12.16 -6.37
N ASP A 198 10.89 12.01 -7.26
CA ASP A 198 10.94 10.94 -8.24
C ASP A 198 11.90 9.85 -7.73
N PRO A 199 11.40 8.68 -7.27
CA PRO A 199 12.27 7.65 -6.70
C PRO A 199 13.37 7.19 -7.65
N SER A 200 13.13 7.21 -8.96
CA SER A 200 14.11 6.80 -9.98
C SER A 200 15.28 7.79 -10.17
N LYS A 201 15.10 9.03 -9.72
CA LYS A 201 16.08 10.12 -9.92
C LYS A 201 16.62 10.68 -8.61
N ASP A 202 15.74 10.77 -7.59
CA ASP A 202 16.03 11.50 -6.35
C ASP A 202 16.48 10.57 -5.22
N ALA A 203 16.26 9.25 -5.34
CA ALA A 203 16.74 8.30 -4.34
C ALA A 203 18.25 8.09 -4.47
N LEU A 204 18.96 8.19 -3.35
CA LEU A 204 20.38 7.82 -3.25
C LEU A 204 20.54 6.30 -3.22
N ALA A 205 19.56 5.58 -2.69
CA ALA A 205 19.44 4.13 -2.74
C ALA A 205 17.97 3.71 -2.61
N LEU A 206 17.61 2.59 -3.22
CA LEU A 206 16.29 1.97 -3.12
C LEU A 206 16.44 0.54 -2.60
N GLU A 207 15.44 0.07 -1.85
CA GLU A 207 15.32 -1.33 -1.46
C GLU A 207 15.27 -2.25 -2.70
N ASP A 208 15.71 -3.51 -2.55
CA ASP A 208 15.74 -4.47 -3.64
C ASP A 208 14.34 -4.87 -4.12
N LYS A 209 14.26 -5.22 -5.41
CA LYS A 209 13.01 -5.64 -6.05
C LYS A 209 12.48 -6.99 -5.56
N ASP A 210 13.34 -7.83 -4.99
CA ASP A 210 12.98 -9.14 -4.40
C ASP A 210 12.56 -9.04 -2.93
N SER A 211 12.07 -7.87 -2.54
CA SER A 211 11.64 -7.55 -1.18
C SER A 211 10.39 -8.36 -0.77
N PRO A 212 10.29 -8.83 0.49
CA PRO A 212 9.11 -9.54 1.01
C PRO A 212 7.92 -8.60 1.31
N TYR A 213 8.07 -7.31 1.07
CA TYR A 213 7.11 -6.27 1.46
C TYR A 213 6.08 -5.93 0.37
N ALA A 214 5.55 -6.97 -0.29
CA ALA A 214 4.44 -6.79 -1.21
C ALA A 214 3.22 -6.22 -0.49
N VAL A 215 2.62 -5.18 -1.07
CA VAL A 215 1.37 -4.58 -0.60
C VAL A 215 0.21 -5.53 -0.88
N VAL A 216 -0.67 -5.68 0.09
CA VAL A 216 -1.77 -6.65 0.07
C VAL A 216 -3.13 -5.96 0.14
N LEU A 217 -4.15 -6.61 -0.44
CA LEU A 217 -5.54 -6.36 -0.11
C LEU A 217 -5.84 -7.04 1.23
N ALA A 218 -6.49 -6.34 2.15
CA ALA A 218 -6.93 -6.89 3.43
C ALA A 218 -8.42 -6.61 3.66
N CYS A 219 -9.08 -7.51 4.39
CA CYS A 219 -10.46 -7.37 4.86
C CYS A 219 -10.61 -7.92 6.28
N ARG A 220 -11.79 -7.76 6.91
CA ARG A 220 -12.10 -8.46 8.17
C ARG A 220 -12.08 -9.97 7.97
N GLY A 221 -11.69 -10.72 9.01
CA GLY A 221 -11.61 -12.18 8.97
C GLY A 221 -12.92 -12.85 8.58
N GLU A 222 -14.06 -12.35 9.08
CA GLU A 222 -15.42 -12.84 8.76
C GLU A 222 -15.84 -12.57 7.31
N ASP A 223 -15.24 -11.57 6.64
CA ASP A 223 -15.64 -11.11 5.31
C ASP A 223 -14.83 -11.76 4.17
N LYS A 224 -13.76 -12.48 4.48
CA LYS A 224 -12.81 -13.03 3.50
C LYS A 224 -13.43 -13.86 2.38
N ASP A 225 -14.55 -14.51 2.67
CA ASP A 225 -15.25 -15.39 1.72
C ASP A 225 -16.41 -14.72 0.98
N LYS A 226 -16.72 -13.46 1.29
CA LYS A 226 -17.77 -12.69 0.62
C LYS A 226 -17.49 -12.53 -0.88
N PRO A 227 -18.53 -12.65 -1.75
CA PRO A 227 -18.36 -12.53 -3.20
C PRO A 227 -17.67 -11.24 -3.63
N GLN A 228 -18.03 -10.09 -3.04
CA GLN A 228 -17.45 -8.79 -3.35
C GLN A 228 -15.96 -8.70 -2.99
N ILE A 229 -15.52 -9.34 -1.90
CA ILE A 229 -14.08 -9.38 -1.55
C ILE A 229 -13.30 -10.24 -2.54
N LYS A 230 -13.86 -11.38 -2.95
CA LYS A 230 -13.26 -12.25 -3.98
C LYS A 230 -13.21 -11.54 -5.34
N ALA A 231 -14.27 -10.82 -5.72
CA ALA A 231 -14.30 -10.03 -6.94
C ALA A 231 -13.25 -8.90 -6.90
N LEU A 232 -13.12 -8.18 -5.78
CA LEU A 232 -12.12 -7.12 -5.59
C LEU A 232 -10.69 -7.68 -5.68
N ALA A 233 -10.43 -8.83 -5.06
CA ALA A 233 -9.14 -9.50 -5.14
C ALA A 233 -8.80 -9.91 -6.58
N ALA A 234 -9.75 -10.47 -7.31
CA ALA A 234 -9.58 -10.83 -8.72
C ALA A 234 -9.35 -9.60 -9.60
N ALA A 235 -10.08 -8.50 -9.37
CA ALA A 235 -9.91 -7.25 -10.11
C ALA A 235 -8.53 -6.62 -9.88
N LEU A 236 -8.05 -6.58 -8.64
CA LEU A 236 -6.70 -6.09 -8.30
C LEU A 236 -5.57 -6.94 -8.90
N ASN A 237 -5.83 -8.21 -9.21
CA ASN A 237 -4.89 -9.11 -9.87
C ASN A 237 -5.25 -9.36 -11.35
N SER A 238 -6.06 -8.48 -11.94
CA SER A 238 -6.46 -8.60 -13.34
C SER A 238 -5.32 -8.27 -14.33
N PRO A 239 -5.42 -8.72 -15.58
CA PRO A 239 -4.50 -8.32 -16.65
C PRO A 239 -4.44 -6.80 -16.86
N GLU A 240 -5.56 -6.10 -16.69
CA GLU A 240 -5.67 -4.64 -16.79
C GLU A 240 -4.82 -3.94 -15.71
N VAL A 241 -4.94 -4.36 -14.47
CA VAL A 241 -4.13 -3.84 -13.36
C VAL A 241 -2.66 -4.18 -13.55
N LYS A 242 -2.34 -5.42 -13.96
CA LYS A 242 -0.95 -5.81 -14.26
C LYS A 242 -0.34 -4.92 -15.34
N LYS A 243 -1.08 -4.70 -16.43
CA LYS A 243 -0.65 -3.84 -17.53
C LYS A 243 -0.41 -2.41 -17.04
N PHE A 244 -1.35 -1.84 -16.28
CA PHE A 244 -1.23 -0.49 -15.72
C PHE A 244 0.05 -0.35 -14.86
N ILE A 245 0.28 -1.29 -13.92
CA ILE A 245 1.49 -1.25 -13.08
C ILE A 245 2.75 -1.32 -13.95
N THR A 246 2.77 -2.21 -14.97
CA THR A 246 3.97 -2.43 -15.79
C THR A 246 4.26 -1.28 -16.75
N GLU A 247 3.24 -0.66 -17.34
CA GLU A 247 3.42 0.39 -18.36
C GLU A 247 3.51 1.79 -17.74
N GLU A 248 2.70 2.08 -16.69
CA GLU A 248 2.58 3.44 -16.16
C GLU A 248 3.39 3.65 -14.86
N LEU A 249 3.53 2.61 -14.02
CA LEU A 249 4.13 2.76 -12.70
C LEU A 249 5.53 2.16 -12.56
N ALA A 250 5.96 1.30 -13.49
CA ALA A 250 7.27 0.64 -13.40
C ALA A 250 8.44 1.62 -13.45
N SER A 251 8.30 2.72 -14.20
CA SER A 251 9.32 3.79 -14.25
C SER A 251 9.53 4.49 -12.91
N LYS A 252 8.52 4.46 -12.03
CA LYS A 252 8.58 4.97 -10.65
C LYS A 252 9.04 3.90 -9.65
N GLY A 253 9.34 2.66 -10.09
CA GLY A 253 9.82 1.57 -9.25
C GLY A 253 8.72 0.68 -8.66
N VAL A 254 7.46 0.87 -9.05
CA VAL A 254 6.35 -0.01 -8.64
C VAL A 254 6.33 -1.26 -9.53
N LEU A 255 6.23 -2.44 -8.93
CA LEU A 255 6.25 -3.72 -9.65
C LEU A 255 5.03 -4.56 -9.28
N PRO A 256 4.42 -5.30 -10.22
CA PRO A 256 3.38 -6.26 -9.88
C PRO A 256 3.96 -7.39 -9.00
N ALA A 257 3.15 -7.87 -8.03
CA ALA A 257 3.53 -8.94 -7.10
C ALA A 257 2.68 -10.21 -7.27
N PHE A 258 2.03 -10.35 -8.43
CA PHE A 258 1.16 -11.47 -8.80
C PHE A 258 1.38 -11.92 -10.23
#